data_7b185deb9cc8ecea3cf15c870dbcaf42
#
_entry.id   7b185deb9cc8ecea3cf15c870dbcaf42
#
_cell.length_a   1.000
_cell.length_b   1.000
_cell.length_c   1.000
_cell.angle_alpha   90.00
_cell.angle_beta   90.00
_cell.angle_gamma   90.00
#
_symmetry.space_group_name_H-M   'P 1'
#
loop_
_entity.id
_entity.type
_entity.pdbx_description
1 polymer ?
#
loop_
_entity_poly.entity_id
_entity_poly.type
_entity_poly.pdbx_seq_one_letter_code
_entity_poly.pdbx_strand_id
1 'polypeptide(L)'
;MYGDCPVRNRYVSSNPQSQAEALAERKMERMANIKDTNCTYLIQAPSPTVSVPPDLNMSDIAEAALELAGMTPAEAQSFCRTVDWSSTLVVPIPRNSSSYETVTVDGVEGTLITETLSQGNRYSLLWIRNGVIHSLAGHGNPSDALSLVASLR
;
A
#
# COMPACT_ATOMS: atom_id res chain seq x y z
N MET A 1 -7.86 -3.44 12.86
CA MET A 1 -8.05 -1.97 12.89
C MET A 1 -7.80 -1.52 14.30
N TYR A 2 -7.02 -0.46 14.46
CA TYR A 2 -6.64 0.10 15.76
C TYR A 2 -6.87 1.61 15.73
N GLY A 3 -7.39 2.20 16.84
CA GLY A 3 -7.76 3.62 16.93
C GLY A 3 -9.21 3.89 16.53
N ASP A 4 -9.54 5.18 16.38
CA ASP A 4 -10.88 5.66 16.02
C ASP A 4 -11.17 5.43 14.52
N CYS A 5 -11.37 4.18 14.15
CA CYS A 5 -11.62 3.79 12.78
C CYS A 5 -13.09 3.95 12.40
N PRO A 6 -13.41 4.62 11.29
CA PRO A 6 -14.79 4.72 10.84
C PRO A 6 -15.34 3.34 10.49
N VAL A 7 -16.45 2.97 11.12
CA VAL A 7 -17.12 1.67 10.88
C VAL A 7 -17.64 1.64 9.45
N ARG A 8 -17.19 0.65 8.67
CA ARG A 8 -17.69 0.40 7.32
C ARG A 8 -19.08 -0.24 7.39
N ASN A 9 -20.13 0.55 7.46
CA ASN A 9 -21.47 0.05 7.23
C ASN A 9 -21.62 -0.30 5.73
N ARG A 10 -21.67 -1.61 5.43
CA ARG A 10 -22.06 -2.10 4.10
C ARG A 10 -23.57 -2.03 3.98
N TYR A 11 -24.11 -0.88 3.66
CA TYR A 11 -25.47 -0.82 3.10
C TYR A 11 -25.36 -1.10 1.59
N VAL A 12 -25.82 -2.26 1.17
CA VAL A 12 -26.01 -2.58 -0.25
C VAL A 12 -27.44 -2.18 -0.59
N SER A 13 -27.63 -1.02 -1.19
CA SER A 13 -28.91 -0.64 -1.80
C SER A 13 -29.07 -1.40 -3.11
N SER A 14 -30.22 -1.98 -3.35
CA SER A 14 -30.57 -2.70 -4.58
C SER A 14 -30.91 -1.77 -5.77
N ASN A 15 -31.00 -0.46 -5.55
CA ASN A 15 -31.34 0.51 -6.60
C ASN A 15 -30.07 1.20 -7.14
N PRO A 16 -29.79 1.15 -8.48
CA PRO A 16 -28.60 1.75 -9.08
C PRO A 16 -28.48 3.26 -8.91
N GLN A 17 -29.59 4.00 -8.93
CA GLN A 17 -29.59 5.45 -8.74
C GLN A 17 -29.26 5.85 -7.31
N SER A 18 -29.85 5.17 -6.34
CA SER A 18 -29.52 5.36 -4.91
C SER A 18 -28.10 4.90 -4.56
N GLN A 19 -27.52 4.00 -5.35
CA GLN A 19 -26.12 3.59 -5.19
C GLN A 19 -25.14 4.71 -5.62
N ALA A 20 -25.42 5.42 -6.70
CA ALA A 20 -24.58 6.52 -7.19
C ALA A 20 -24.62 7.71 -6.21
N GLU A 21 -25.80 8.07 -5.73
CA GLU A 21 -25.98 9.14 -4.73
C GLU A 21 -25.33 8.77 -3.40
N ALA A 22 -25.56 7.55 -2.89
CA ALA A 22 -24.93 7.05 -1.68
C ALA A 22 -23.39 6.94 -1.81
N LEU A 23 -22.86 6.67 -3.01
CA LEU A 23 -21.42 6.66 -3.26
C LEU A 23 -20.84 8.08 -3.26
N ALA A 24 -21.56 9.07 -3.80
CA ALA A 24 -21.16 10.47 -3.79
C ALA A 24 -21.19 11.06 -2.37
N GLU A 25 -22.23 10.83 -1.59
CA GLU A 25 -22.32 11.21 -0.18
C GLU A 25 -21.21 10.57 0.65
N ARG A 26 -20.98 9.28 0.51
CA ARG A 26 -19.88 8.56 1.18
C ARG A 26 -18.50 9.08 0.79
N LYS A 27 -18.32 9.55 -0.44
CA LYS A 27 -17.07 10.16 -0.89
C LYS A 27 -16.86 11.52 -0.22
N MET A 28 -17.92 12.31 -0.09
CA MET A 28 -17.90 13.59 0.63
C MET A 28 -17.68 13.40 2.16
N GLU A 29 -18.40 12.47 2.78
CA GLU A 29 -18.22 12.13 4.20
C GLU A 29 -16.80 11.60 4.48
N ARG A 30 -16.24 10.80 3.56
CA ARG A 30 -14.84 10.36 3.67
C ARG A 30 -13.86 11.51 3.60
N MET A 31 -14.06 12.47 2.69
CA MET A 31 -13.20 13.65 2.60
C MET A 31 -13.32 14.55 3.82
N ALA A 32 -14.50 14.64 4.44
CA ALA A 32 -14.73 15.41 5.66
C ALA A 32 -14.19 14.73 6.93
N ASN A 33 -14.32 13.40 7.02
CA ASN A 33 -13.89 12.61 8.19
C ASN A 33 -12.42 12.16 8.15
N ILE A 34 -11.70 12.31 7.03
CA ILE A 34 -10.26 12.00 6.97
C ILE A 34 -9.43 12.96 7.84
N LYS A 35 -10.01 14.09 8.24
CA LYS A 35 -9.29 15.14 8.99
C LYS A 35 -8.77 14.73 10.37
N ASP A 36 -9.34 13.69 11.03
CA ASP A 36 -9.03 13.40 12.43
C ASP A 36 -9.04 11.90 12.80
N THR A 37 -9.02 10.98 11.84
CA THR A 37 -9.04 9.56 12.20
C THR A 37 -7.63 9.05 12.48
N ASN A 38 -7.31 8.91 13.77
CA ASN A 38 -6.15 8.16 14.27
C ASN A 38 -6.35 6.65 14.04
N CYS A 39 -6.68 6.29 12.79
CA CYS A 39 -7.03 4.93 12.42
C CYS A 39 -5.88 4.25 11.71
N THR A 40 -5.48 3.08 12.22
CA THR A 40 -4.45 2.24 11.66
C THR A 40 -5.04 0.90 11.20
N TYR A 41 -4.69 0.48 10.01
CA TYR A 41 -5.13 -0.77 9.41
C TYR A 41 -3.95 -1.72 9.27
N LEU A 42 -4.08 -2.94 9.79
CA LEU A 42 -3.20 -4.05 9.49
C LEU A 42 -3.92 -4.98 8.51
N ILE A 43 -3.28 -5.21 7.37
CA ILE A 43 -3.71 -6.17 6.35
C ILE A 43 -2.65 -7.26 6.28
N GLN A 44 -3.10 -8.50 6.24
CA GLN A 44 -2.26 -9.68 6.05
C GLN A 44 -2.80 -10.47 4.88
N ALA A 45 -1.93 -10.87 3.97
CA ALA A 45 -2.27 -11.69 2.82
C ALA A 45 -1.13 -12.67 2.52
N PRO A 46 -1.42 -13.87 2.04
CA PRO A 46 -0.39 -14.75 1.52
C PRO A 46 0.43 -14.01 0.45
N SER A 47 1.74 -14.22 0.43
CA SER A 47 2.60 -13.68 -0.63
C SER A 47 2.11 -14.25 -1.97
N PRO A 48 1.78 -13.41 -2.96
CA PRO A 48 1.32 -13.90 -4.24
C PRO A 48 2.42 -14.68 -4.94
N THR A 49 2.07 -15.85 -5.46
CA THR A 49 2.89 -16.56 -6.43
C THR A 49 2.42 -16.19 -7.82
N VAL A 50 3.31 -15.68 -8.65
CA VAL A 50 3.00 -15.33 -10.03
C VAL A 50 3.27 -16.55 -10.91
N SER A 51 2.22 -17.09 -11.54
CA SER A 51 2.34 -18.09 -12.59
C SER A 51 2.13 -17.41 -13.94
N VAL A 52 3.15 -17.42 -14.76
CA VAL A 52 3.14 -16.75 -16.07
C VAL A 52 3.00 -17.81 -17.16
N PRO A 53 2.11 -17.62 -18.14
CA PRO A 53 2.09 -18.46 -19.34
C PRO A 53 3.47 -18.47 -20.01
N PRO A 54 3.89 -19.62 -20.60
CA PRO A 54 5.26 -19.79 -21.12
C PRO A 54 5.60 -18.88 -22.32
N ASP A 55 4.61 -18.29 -22.94
CA ASP A 55 4.69 -17.34 -24.04
C ASP A 55 4.77 -15.87 -23.60
N LEU A 56 4.63 -15.60 -22.30
CA LEU A 56 4.73 -14.25 -21.74
C LEU A 56 6.04 -14.07 -20.98
N ASN A 57 6.74 -12.99 -21.28
CA ASN A 57 7.93 -12.58 -20.53
C ASN A 57 7.55 -11.53 -19.47
N MET A 58 7.66 -11.89 -18.20
CA MET A 58 7.36 -10.97 -17.09
C MET A 58 8.25 -9.74 -17.09
N SER A 59 9.50 -9.87 -17.54
CA SER A 59 10.42 -8.73 -17.63
C SER A 59 9.92 -7.67 -18.60
N ASP A 60 9.40 -8.09 -19.76
CA ASP A 60 8.90 -7.17 -20.79
C ASP A 60 7.62 -6.44 -20.32
N ILE A 61 6.74 -7.16 -19.62
CA ILE A 61 5.53 -6.57 -19.03
C ILE A 61 5.91 -5.56 -17.93
N ALA A 62 6.86 -5.91 -17.09
CA ALA A 62 7.32 -5.05 -16.03
C ALA A 62 8.04 -3.81 -16.56
N GLU A 63 8.87 -3.95 -17.61
CA GLU A 63 9.53 -2.85 -18.30
C GLU A 63 8.48 -1.83 -18.80
N ALA A 64 7.48 -2.30 -19.55
CA ALA A 64 6.40 -1.45 -20.02
C ALA A 64 5.61 -0.76 -18.87
N ALA A 65 5.36 -1.48 -17.77
CA ALA A 65 4.66 -0.90 -16.62
C ALA A 65 5.50 0.18 -15.91
N LEU A 66 6.81 -0.01 -15.79
CA LEU A 66 7.72 0.96 -15.19
C LEU A 66 7.89 2.22 -16.06
N GLU A 67 7.89 2.06 -17.40
CA GLU A 67 7.87 3.19 -18.34
C GLU A 67 6.58 4.00 -18.21
N LEU A 68 5.43 3.33 -18.10
CA LEU A 68 4.15 3.99 -17.84
C LEU A 68 4.13 4.71 -16.48
N ALA A 69 4.86 4.20 -15.49
CA ALA A 69 5.05 4.85 -14.20
C ALA A 69 6.05 6.02 -14.23
N GLY A 70 6.65 6.32 -15.39
CA GLY A 70 7.51 7.48 -15.63
C GLY A 70 9.02 7.20 -15.56
N MET A 71 9.44 5.95 -15.57
CA MET A 71 10.87 5.60 -15.76
C MET A 71 11.26 5.75 -17.23
N THR A 72 12.51 6.10 -17.48
CA THR A 72 13.03 6.03 -18.84
C THR A 72 13.21 4.56 -19.28
N PRO A 73 13.17 4.24 -20.58
CA PRO A 73 13.39 2.86 -21.06
C PRO A 73 14.69 2.23 -20.55
N ALA A 74 15.77 3.01 -20.49
CA ALA A 74 17.05 2.52 -20.01
C ALA A 74 17.04 2.18 -18.50
N GLU A 75 16.37 2.99 -17.69
CA GLU A 75 16.19 2.73 -16.25
C GLU A 75 15.30 1.51 -16.03
N ALA A 76 14.16 1.42 -16.73
CA ALA A 76 13.23 0.29 -16.64
C ALA A 76 13.92 -1.03 -17.01
N GLN A 77 14.65 -1.07 -18.13
CA GLN A 77 15.40 -2.23 -18.56
C GLN A 77 16.51 -2.63 -17.57
N SER A 78 17.27 -1.65 -17.06
CA SER A 78 18.31 -1.91 -16.05
C SER A 78 17.73 -2.50 -14.79
N PHE A 79 16.60 -1.96 -14.31
CA PHE A 79 15.89 -2.45 -13.14
C PHE A 79 15.37 -3.88 -13.35
N CYS A 80 14.70 -4.14 -14.48
CA CYS A 80 14.11 -5.44 -14.80
C CYS A 80 15.15 -6.58 -14.89
N ARG A 81 16.41 -6.28 -15.24
CA ARG A 81 17.50 -7.26 -15.25
C ARG A 81 18.01 -7.68 -13.88
N THR A 82 17.76 -6.86 -12.85
CA THR A 82 18.26 -7.11 -11.49
C THR A 82 17.20 -7.74 -10.58
N VAL A 83 15.94 -7.76 -11.01
CA VAL A 83 14.80 -8.21 -10.20
C VAL A 83 14.41 -9.63 -10.55
N ASP A 84 14.28 -10.49 -9.54
CA ASP A 84 13.62 -11.78 -9.69
C ASP A 84 12.10 -11.61 -9.54
N TRP A 85 11.39 -11.56 -10.65
CA TRP A 85 9.96 -11.33 -10.72
C TRP A 85 9.11 -12.43 -10.09
N SER A 86 9.68 -13.62 -9.87
CA SER A 86 8.99 -14.73 -9.22
C SER A 86 8.85 -14.55 -7.70
N SER A 87 9.73 -13.75 -7.11
CA SER A 87 9.86 -13.59 -5.66
C SER A 87 9.82 -12.13 -5.16
N THR A 88 9.78 -11.16 -6.07
CA THR A 88 9.88 -9.74 -5.73
C THR A 88 8.53 -9.03 -5.81
N LEU A 89 8.14 -8.40 -4.71
CA LEU A 89 7.01 -7.47 -4.67
C LEU A 89 7.50 -6.05 -4.97
N VAL A 90 7.08 -5.48 -6.10
CA VAL A 90 7.38 -4.09 -6.45
C VAL A 90 6.29 -3.18 -5.90
N VAL A 91 6.69 -2.22 -5.06
CA VAL A 91 5.79 -1.22 -4.50
C VAL A 91 6.11 0.13 -5.13
N PRO A 92 5.21 0.71 -5.94
CA PRO A 92 5.43 2.03 -6.54
C PRO A 92 5.31 3.11 -5.45
N ILE A 93 6.37 3.92 -5.31
CA ILE A 93 6.42 5.04 -4.35
C ILE A 93 6.44 6.35 -5.13
N PRO A 94 5.45 7.25 -4.94
CA PRO A 94 5.44 8.56 -5.60
C PRO A 94 6.66 9.41 -5.20
N ARG A 95 7.43 9.89 -6.18
CA ARG A 95 8.70 10.61 -5.94
C ARG A 95 8.53 11.97 -5.26
N ASN A 96 7.41 12.63 -5.45
CA ASN A 96 7.25 14.05 -5.10
C ASN A 96 6.64 14.31 -3.71
N SER A 97 6.07 13.31 -3.07
CA SER A 97 5.36 13.45 -1.79
C SER A 97 5.71 12.40 -0.75
N SER A 98 6.58 11.46 -1.10
CA SER A 98 6.87 10.30 -0.26
C SER A 98 8.37 10.13 -0.02
N SER A 99 8.71 9.73 1.19
CA SER A 99 10.03 9.19 1.55
C SER A 99 9.87 7.74 1.97
N TYR A 100 10.95 6.97 1.88
CA TYR A 100 10.96 5.59 2.38
C TYR A 100 12.27 5.29 3.09
N GLU A 101 12.18 4.39 4.04
CA GLU A 101 13.34 3.87 4.77
C GLU A 101 13.19 2.38 5.03
N THR A 102 14.32 1.69 5.08
CA THR A 102 14.37 0.29 5.50
C THR A 102 14.39 0.23 7.03
N VAL A 103 13.50 -0.58 7.59
CA VAL A 103 13.35 -0.75 9.05
C VAL A 103 13.35 -2.23 9.40
N THR A 104 13.72 -2.56 10.64
CA THR A 104 13.59 -3.92 11.14
C THR A 104 12.26 -4.09 11.85
N VAL A 105 11.43 -4.98 11.36
CA VAL A 105 10.09 -5.27 11.84
C VAL A 105 9.96 -6.75 12.13
N ASP A 106 9.63 -7.12 13.36
CA ASP A 106 9.36 -8.51 13.73
C ASP A 106 10.50 -9.49 13.37
N GLY A 107 11.74 -8.96 13.39
CA GLY A 107 12.97 -9.71 13.09
C GLY A 107 13.28 -9.86 11.60
N VAL A 108 12.53 -9.23 10.72
CA VAL A 108 12.77 -9.19 9.28
C VAL A 108 12.90 -7.75 8.78
N GLU A 109 13.41 -7.59 7.59
CA GLU A 109 13.47 -6.29 6.91
C GLU A 109 12.09 -5.89 6.41
N GLY A 110 11.73 -4.62 6.62
CA GLY A 110 10.50 -4.01 6.13
C GLY A 110 10.77 -2.64 5.53
N THR A 111 9.80 -2.11 4.79
CA THR A 111 9.86 -0.78 4.17
C THR A 111 8.80 0.11 4.81
N LEU A 112 9.24 1.18 5.43
CA LEU A 112 8.38 2.25 5.95
C LEU A 112 8.33 3.38 4.93
N ILE A 113 7.14 3.65 4.42
CA ILE A 113 6.84 4.72 3.47
C ILE A 113 6.10 5.81 4.23
N THR A 114 6.56 7.05 4.10
CA THR A 114 5.91 8.22 4.68
C THR A 114 5.52 9.19 3.57
N GLU A 115 4.25 9.57 3.54
CA GLU A 115 3.71 10.59 2.65
C GLU A 115 3.37 11.82 3.45
N THR A 116 3.87 12.98 3.02
CA THR A 116 3.49 14.27 3.59
C THR A 116 2.33 14.85 2.79
N LEU A 117 1.19 14.98 3.44
CA LEU A 117 -0.03 15.52 2.87
C LEU A 117 -0.35 16.87 3.52
N SER A 118 -1.17 17.69 2.86
CA SER A 118 -1.63 18.97 3.43
C SER A 118 -2.40 18.84 4.76
N GLN A 119 -2.87 17.64 5.07
CA GLN A 119 -3.68 17.33 6.25
C GLN A 119 -2.92 16.49 7.30
N GLY A 120 -1.59 16.37 7.18
CA GLY A 120 -0.75 15.57 8.06
C GLY A 120 -0.01 14.45 7.33
N ASN A 121 0.75 13.68 8.06
CA ASN A 121 1.51 12.57 7.50
C ASN A 121 0.65 11.30 7.42
N ARG A 122 0.86 10.54 6.35
CA ARG A 122 0.37 9.17 6.21
C ARG A 122 1.57 8.25 6.16
N TYR A 123 1.48 7.10 6.81
CA TYR A 123 2.51 6.08 6.76
C TYR A 123 1.97 4.76 6.25
N SER A 124 2.85 3.99 5.62
CA SER A 124 2.63 2.60 5.22
C SER A 124 3.88 1.79 5.54
N LEU A 125 3.75 0.78 6.37
CA LEU A 125 4.82 -0.15 6.72
C LEU A 125 4.51 -1.50 6.09
N LEU A 126 5.45 -1.99 5.26
CA LEU A 126 5.32 -3.27 4.55
C LEU A 126 6.46 -4.19 4.96
N TRP A 127 6.15 -5.46 5.26
CA TRP A 127 7.14 -6.51 5.49
C TRP A 127 6.58 -7.87 5.09
N ILE A 128 7.49 -8.80 4.83
CA ILE A 128 7.14 -10.19 4.52
C ILE A 128 7.72 -11.08 5.59
N ARG A 129 6.90 -11.92 6.18
CA ARG A 129 7.31 -12.93 7.15
C ARG A 129 6.60 -14.25 6.89
N ASN A 130 7.36 -15.33 6.81
CA ASN A 130 6.83 -16.68 6.59
C ASN A 130 5.88 -16.81 5.39
N GLY A 131 6.19 -16.13 4.28
CA GLY A 131 5.34 -16.14 3.09
C GLY A 131 4.04 -15.36 3.21
N VAL A 132 3.91 -14.49 4.23
CA VAL A 132 2.77 -13.59 4.42
C VAL A 132 3.25 -12.16 4.28
N ILE A 133 2.58 -11.40 3.41
CA ILE A 133 2.73 -9.95 3.30
C ILE A 133 1.91 -9.30 4.41
N HIS A 134 2.55 -8.44 5.15
CA HIS A 134 1.93 -7.59 6.15
C HIS A 134 1.99 -6.15 5.67
N SER A 135 0.88 -5.44 5.75
CA SER A 135 0.78 -4.02 5.44
C SER A 135 0.07 -3.30 6.58
N LEU A 136 0.79 -2.42 7.26
CA LEU A 136 0.26 -1.54 8.30
C LEU A 136 0.22 -0.11 7.75
N ALA A 137 -0.95 0.49 7.66
CA ALA A 137 -1.11 1.84 7.15
C ALA A 137 -1.97 2.68 8.08
N GLY A 138 -1.60 3.95 8.24
CA GLY A 138 -2.30 4.89 9.11
C GLY A 138 -1.93 6.34 8.86
N HIS A 139 -2.49 7.22 9.68
CA HIS A 139 -2.18 8.64 9.71
C HIS A 139 -1.47 9.00 11.01
N GLY A 140 -0.61 10.01 10.98
CA GLY A 140 0.12 10.49 12.13
C GLY A 140 1.62 10.28 12.04
N ASN A 141 2.26 9.99 13.18
CA ASN A 141 3.70 9.81 13.23
C ASN A 141 4.10 8.40 12.76
N PRO A 142 5.02 8.26 11.81
CA PRO A 142 5.52 6.94 11.37
C PRO A 142 6.10 6.08 12.50
N SER A 143 6.64 6.67 13.55
CA SER A 143 7.12 5.92 14.74
C SER A 143 6.02 5.14 15.45
N ASP A 144 4.76 5.57 15.32
CA ASP A 144 3.62 4.88 15.91
C ASP A 144 3.40 3.52 15.23
N ALA A 145 3.71 3.41 13.92
CA ALA A 145 3.65 2.15 13.19
C ALA A 145 4.60 1.10 13.80
N LEU A 146 5.84 1.49 14.06
CA LEU A 146 6.86 0.60 14.64
C LEU A 146 6.50 0.20 16.07
N SER A 147 6.02 1.15 16.87
CA SER A 147 5.58 0.92 18.25
C SER A 147 4.39 -0.05 18.30
N LEU A 148 3.44 0.11 17.38
CA LEU A 148 2.26 -0.75 17.28
C LEU A 148 2.66 -2.18 16.93
N VAL A 149 3.53 -2.38 15.93
CA VAL A 149 3.99 -3.73 15.57
C VAL A 149 4.77 -4.38 16.71
N ALA A 150 5.59 -3.63 17.42
CA ALA A 150 6.30 -4.15 18.61
C ALA A 150 5.34 -4.63 19.71
N SER A 151 4.14 -4.06 19.79
CA SER A 151 3.11 -4.44 20.77
C SER A 151 2.25 -5.66 20.36
N LEU A 152 2.33 -6.07 19.09
CA LEU A 152 1.55 -7.22 18.56
C LEU A 152 2.22 -8.59 18.78
N ARG A 153 3.29 -8.64 19.54
CA ARG A 153 4.06 -9.87 19.89
C ARG A 153 3.43 -10.64 21.04
#